data_7299ca044a9af0f81c90b7b4929d3bc0
#
_entry.id   7299ca044a9af0f81c90b7b4929d3bc0
#
_cell.length_a   1.000
_cell.length_b   1.000
_cell.length_c   1.000
_cell.angle_alpha   90.00
_cell.angle_beta   90.00
_cell.angle_gamma   90.00
#
_symmetry.space_group_name_H-M   'P 1'
#
loop_
_entity.id
_entity.type
_entity.pdbx_description
1 polymer ?
#
loop_
_entity_poly.entity_id
_entity_poly.type
_entity_poly.pdbx_seq_one_letter_code
_entity_poly.pdbx_strand_id
1 'polypeptide(L)'
;NYVIVVDFDPSDNLLENPEDFSPIFAEQTDNPLENDDFVLETAQKAFGITYLYPWQRLVIANILEPENENSQQIVLLPTGAGKSMCFLVPALVFEGATLILYPLLALMQDQERRMQEGNLSAVTFRGGQSPEERAEKIKAIKEGKAKVILANPEVLQSKNLIAQLKSCNISHIAIDEAHCVSEWGDTFRPAYLTLGNIIKELNISRVTAFTATASPVVLERINQVLFEGNGHIVRSEADRPNIHYYVHYAHCKEKAVLRLAEKEEKPLLIFCSSRNNAEQMAHLLQEQFRVLHPEEKQSISFYHAGLSKDEKTTIEKWFYPHKTGIMACTCAFGMGVDKKDIKTVIHLDPPQTAESFIQEAGRGGRDGSIAKSILVWSPEDTRKYKRFPENSRTRVLLDFATTKDCRRQVLLDALGAEQAPCKGCDNCLGRQVQEEYENIKIFRFLKKYKNMYKRNELAEKLSKREAPLPYGLLANEYEDIIKHLQYQNKIRNTKGFYGLAIDLPLTRYIKKCKIKINKRRNHSTNSPLSS
;
A
#
# COMPACT_ATOMS: atom_id res chain seq x y z
N ASN A 1 -17.49 19.84 14.23
CA ASN A 1 -16.56 18.96 13.47
C ASN A 1 -17.27 18.48 12.22
N TYR A 2 -17.03 19.13 11.10
CA TYR A 2 -17.58 18.70 9.81
C TYR A 2 -16.55 17.80 9.13
N VAL A 3 -17.00 16.64 8.65
CA VAL A 3 -16.22 15.76 7.79
C VAL A 3 -16.64 16.06 6.36
N ILE A 4 -15.75 16.60 5.55
CA ILE A 4 -16.00 16.80 4.12
C ILE A 4 -15.48 15.56 3.40
N VAL A 5 -16.36 14.80 2.78
CA VAL A 5 -16.04 13.67 1.91
C VAL A 5 -16.03 14.17 0.48
N VAL A 6 -14.95 13.96 -0.23
CA VAL A 6 -14.82 14.28 -1.65
C VAL A 6 -14.69 12.98 -2.42
N ASP A 7 -15.64 12.68 -3.29
CA ASP A 7 -15.63 11.48 -4.13
C ASP A 7 -14.52 11.57 -5.18
N PHE A 8 -13.75 10.50 -5.30
CA PHE A 8 -12.69 10.35 -6.26
C PHE A 8 -13.01 9.22 -7.24
N ASP A 9 -13.22 9.54 -8.51
CA ASP A 9 -13.29 8.54 -9.58
C ASP A 9 -11.96 8.53 -10.36
N PRO A 10 -11.17 7.43 -10.25
CA PRO A 10 -9.93 7.29 -11.02
C PRO A 10 -10.14 7.09 -12.52
N SER A 11 -11.40 6.94 -12.99
CA SER A 11 -11.71 6.74 -14.41
C SER A 11 -11.83 8.05 -15.20
N ASP A 12 -11.76 9.22 -14.57
CA ASP A 12 -11.85 10.53 -15.21
C ASP A 12 -10.63 10.91 -16.09
N ASN A 13 -9.79 9.94 -16.44
CA ASN A 13 -8.69 10.13 -17.39
C ASN A 13 -9.07 9.89 -18.86
N LEU A 14 -10.35 9.87 -19.20
CA LEU A 14 -10.78 9.82 -20.59
C LEU A 14 -11.03 11.24 -21.12
N LEU A 15 -10.04 11.76 -21.82
CA LEU A 15 -10.16 12.89 -22.74
C LEU A 15 -11.17 12.54 -23.84
N GLU A 16 -12.43 12.90 -23.67
CA GLU A 16 -13.36 13.07 -24.79
C GLU A 16 -14.34 14.20 -24.48
N ASN A 17 -14.16 15.30 -25.20
CA ASN A 17 -15.03 16.46 -25.40
C ASN A 17 -15.37 17.38 -24.21
N PRO A 18 -14.93 18.66 -24.29
CA PRO A 18 -15.23 19.69 -23.28
C PRO A 18 -16.64 20.27 -23.33
N GLU A 19 -17.57 19.76 -24.16
CA GLU A 19 -18.84 20.48 -24.44
C GLU A 19 -20.09 19.93 -23.74
N ASP A 20 -20.02 18.85 -22.95
CA ASP A 20 -21.21 18.20 -22.39
C ASP A 20 -21.38 18.23 -20.84
N PHE A 21 -20.74 19.14 -20.14
CA PHE A 21 -21.03 19.33 -18.71
C PHE A 21 -21.79 20.63 -18.44
N SER A 22 -23.11 20.54 -18.41
CA SER A 22 -23.95 21.57 -17.77
C SER A 22 -23.82 21.45 -16.24
N PRO A 23 -23.44 22.49 -15.51
CA PRO A 23 -23.32 22.43 -14.06
C PRO A 23 -24.71 22.47 -13.41
N ILE A 24 -25.05 21.42 -12.67
CA ILE A 24 -26.20 21.42 -11.74
C ILE A 24 -25.71 22.03 -10.42
N PHE A 25 -25.54 23.31 -10.39
CA PHE A 25 -25.58 24.20 -9.21
C PHE A 25 -25.31 25.63 -9.71
N ALA A 26 -26.36 26.29 -10.12
CA ALA A 26 -26.36 27.74 -10.30
C ALA A 26 -27.58 28.31 -9.62
N GLU A 27 -27.42 28.85 -8.41
CA GLU A 27 -28.17 30.02 -7.99
C GLU A 27 -27.18 31.09 -7.51
N GLN A 28 -27.05 32.00 -8.36
CA GLN A 28 -26.77 33.44 -8.31
C GLN A 28 -26.24 34.02 -6.99
N THR A 29 -24.99 34.39 -6.99
CA THR A 29 -24.58 35.70 -6.48
C THR A 29 -23.68 36.34 -7.54
N ASP A 30 -24.18 37.42 -8.14
CA ASP A 30 -23.45 38.31 -9.02
C ASP A 30 -22.26 38.93 -8.29
N ASN A 31 -21.07 38.49 -8.62
CA ASN A 31 -19.85 39.28 -8.54
C ASN A 31 -18.90 38.79 -9.65
N PRO A 32 -18.56 39.59 -10.66
CA PRO A 32 -17.61 39.20 -11.68
C PRO A 32 -16.19 39.32 -11.12
N LEU A 33 -15.72 38.29 -10.47
CA LEU A 33 -14.29 38.08 -10.32
C LEU A 33 -13.81 37.42 -11.60
N GLU A 34 -13.05 38.17 -12.39
CA GLU A 34 -12.21 37.68 -13.46
C GLU A 34 -11.48 36.42 -12.96
N ASN A 35 -11.74 35.31 -13.63
CA ASN A 35 -11.25 33.98 -13.25
C ASN A 35 -9.78 33.82 -13.69
N ASP A 36 -8.86 34.53 -13.08
CA ASP A 36 -7.47 34.14 -13.07
C ASP A 36 -7.29 33.09 -11.98
N ASP A 37 -7.26 31.82 -12.36
CA ASP A 37 -6.98 30.72 -11.45
C ASP A 37 -5.49 30.73 -11.05
N PHE A 38 -5.13 31.73 -10.26
CA PHE A 38 -3.77 32.00 -9.80
C PHE A 38 -3.10 30.74 -9.20
N VAL A 39 -3.88 29.88 -8.53
CA VAL A 39 -3.38 28.63 -7.95
C VAL A 39 -2.98 27.64 -9.05
N LEU A 40 -3.81 27.49 -10.07
CA LEU A 40 -3.51 26.63 -11.22
C LEU A 40 -2.35 27.19 -12.05
N GLU A 41 -2.31 28.51 -12.29
CA GLU A 41 -1.19 29.15 -12.99
C GLU A 41 0.14 28.94 -12.27
N THR A 42 0.14 29.04 -10.92
CA THR A 42 1.32 28.77 -10.11
C THR A 42 1.75 27.31 -10.23
N ALA A 43 0.81 26.38 -10.17
CA ALA A 43 1.06 24.95 -10.34
C ALA A 43 1.59 24.62 -11.76
N GLN A 44 1.04 25.28 -12.79
CA GLN A 44 1.46 25.09 -14.16
C GLN A 44 2.88 25.62 -14.42
N LYS A 45 3.17 26.84 -13.96
CA LYS A 45 4.50 27.46 -14.12
C LYS A 45 5.59 26.69 -13.40
N ALA A 46 5.32 26.21 -12.18
CA ALA A 46 6.33 25.56 -11.35
C ALA A 46 6.49 24.07 -11.61
N PHE A 47 5.41 23.36 -11.92
CA PHE A 47 5.39 21.90 -11.96
C PHE A 47 4.86 21.33 -13.29
N GLY A 48 4.47 22.17 -14.25
CA GLY A 48 3.89 21.73 -15.53
C GLY A 48 2.50 21.10 -15.41
N ILE A 49 1.79 21.35 -14.29
CA ILE A 49 0.49 20.76 -13.99
C ILE A 49 -0.60 21.59 -14.68
N THR A 50 -1.39 20.96 -15.53
CA THR A 50 -2.47 21.61 -16.28
C THR A 50 -3.83 21.50 -15.59
N TYR A 51 -3.95 20.67 -14.55
CA TYR A 51 -5.20 20.44 -13.84
C TYR A 51 -4.95 20.13 -12.35
N LEU A 52 -5.72 20.74 -11.46
CA LEU A 52 -5.76 20.43 -10.05
C LEU A 52 -7.09 19.74 -9.73
N TYR A 53 -7.02 18.57 -9.10
CA TYR A 53 -8.19 17.84 -8.67
C TYR A 53 -9.02 18.62 -7.66
N PRO A 54 -10.35 18.42 -7.57
CA PRO A 54 -11.23 19.16 -6.66
C PRO A 54 -10.76 19.12 -5.20
N TRP A 55 -10.30 17.95 -4.71
CA TRP A 55 -9.75 17.84 -3.36
C TRP A 55 -8.43 18.58 -3.15
N GLN A 56 -7.56 18.64 -4.19
CA GLN A 56 -6.34 19.46 -4.12
C GLN A 56 -6.71 20.94 -3.99
N ARG A 57 -7.66 21.40 -4.77
CA ARG A 57 -8.17 22.79 -4.69
C ARG A 57 -8.74 23.09 -3.33
N LEU A 58 -9.57 22.20 -2.76
CA LEU A 58 -10.14 22.35 -1.43
C LEU A 58 -9.05 22.46 -0.36
N VAL A 59 -8.09 21.54 -0.35
CA VAL A 59 -6.98 21.55 0.63
C VAL A 59 -6.13 22.80 0.47
N ILE A 60 -5.80 23.20 -0.76
CA ILE A 60 -5.03 24.41 -1.06
C ILE A 60 -5.79 25.66 -0.60
N ALA A 61 -7.09 25.75 -0.86
CA ALA A 61 -7.92 26.85 -0.41
C ALA A 61 -7.90 26.98 1.12
N ASN A 62 -8.14 25.87 1.84
CA ASN A 62 -8.06 25.84 3.30
C ASN A 62 -6.68 26.31 3.85
N ILE A 63 -5.58 26.03 3.13
CA ILE A 63 -4.23 26.47 3.51
C ILE A 63 -4.04 27.96 3.24
N LEU A 64 -4.55 28.48 2.13
CA LEU A 64 -4.32 29.86 1.68
C LEU A 64 -5.20 30.87 2.41
N GLU A 65 -6.39 30.49 2.83
CA GLU A 65 -7.34 31.38 3.51
C GLU A 65 -6.81 31.75 4.91
N PRO A 66 -6.61 33.05 5.22
CA PRO A 66 -5.88 33.46 6.41
C PRO A 66 -6.67 33.34 7.73
N GLU A 67 -7.98 33.34 7.72
CA GLU A 67 -8.85 33.36 8.91
C GLU A 67 -9.81 32.16 8.98
N ASN A 68 -9.50 31.08 8.26
CA ASN A 68 -10.36 29.91 8.22
C ASN A 68 -10.14 29.05 9.49
N GLU A 69 -11.22 28.65 10.16
CA GLU A 69 -11.19 27.64 11.23
C GLU A 69 -10.55 26.31 10.78
N ASN A 70 -10.49 26.09 9.46
CA ASN A 70 -9.91 24.92 8.81
C ASN A 70 -8.40 25.02 8.54
N SER A 71 -7.74 26.07 9.00
CA SER A 71 -6.28 26.25 8.83
C SER A 71 -5.44 25.14 9.51
N GLN A 72 -6.02 24.44 10.49
CA GLN A 72 -5.47 23.23 11.10
C GLN A 72 -6.24 22.02 10.59
N GLN A 73 -5.66 21.25 9.67
CA GLN A 73 -6.39 20.18 9.01
C GLN A 73 -5.59 18.87 8.92
N ILE A 74 -6.32 17.75 8.94
CA ILE A 74 -5.83 16.41 8.67
C ILE A 74 -6.36 15.99 7.30
N VAL A 75 -5.47 15.76 6.35
CA VAL A 75 -5.79 15.44 4.97
C VAL A 75 -5.55 13.97 4.70
N LEU A 76 -6.63 13.22 4.50
CA LEU A 76 -6.59 11.79 4.20
C LEU A 76 -6.82 11.58 2.70
N LEU A 77 -5.74 11.41 1.95
CA LEU A 77 -5.75 11.19 0.51
C LEU A 77 -4.95 9.93 0.14
N PRO A 78 -5.42 9.09 -0.79
CA PRO A 78 -4.74 7.86 -1.16
C PRO A 78 -3.34 8.12 -1.72
N THR A 79 -2.51 7.08 -1.74
CA THR A 79 -1.19 7.15 -2.34
C THR A 79 -1.33 7.41 -3.85
N GLY A 80 -0.58 8.38 -4.37
CA GLY A 80 -0.67 8.76 -5.79
C GLY A 80 -1.69 9.87 -6.09
N ALA A 81 -2.50 10.31 -5.11
CA ALA A 81 -3.45 11.41 -5.28
C ALA A 81 -2.81 12.81 -5.37
N GLY A 82 -1.49 12.90 -5.45
CA GLY A 82 -0.80 14.18 -5.60
C GLY A 82 -0.76 15.05 -4.35
N LYS A 83 -0.71 14.44 -3.13
CA LYS A 83 -0.61 15.15 -1.84
C LYS A 83 0.45 16.24 -1.82
N SER A 84 1.61 16.00 -2.46
CA SER A 84 2.71 16.97 -2.48
C SER A 84 2.32 18.31 -3.09
N MET A 85 1.43 18.32 -4.07
CA MET A 85 0.94 19.56 -4.68
C MET A 85 0.12 20.40 -3.70
N CYS A 86 -0.59 19.77 -2.78
CA CYS A 86 -1.39 20.47 -1.78
C CYS A 86 -0.57 21.35 -0.83
N PHE A 87 0.73 21.08 -0.65
CA PHE A 87 1.60 21.92 0.17
C PHE A 87 2.71 22.63 -0.62
N LEU A 88 3.11 22.13 -1.80
CA LEU A 88 4.12 22.80 -2.62
C LEU A 88 3.57 24.02 -3.37
N VAL A 89 2.33 23.95 -3.84
CA VAL A 89 1.70 25.11 -4.50
C VAL A 89 1.51 26.24 -3.51
N PRO A 90 0.92 26.07 -2.30
CA PRO A 90 0.88 27.12 -1.29
C PRO A 90 2.26 27.65 -0.90
N ALA A 91 3.30 26.80 -0.84
CA ALA A 91 4.66 27.25 -0.51
C ALA A 91 5.21 28.28 -1.50
N LEU A 92 4.76 28.23 -2.75
CA LEU A 92 5.14 29.23 -3.77
C LEU A 92 4.31 30.52 -3.67
N VAL A 93 3.09 30.41 -3.17
CA VAL A 93 2.16 31.53 -3.02
C VAL A 93 2.50 32.38 -1.80
N PHE A 94 2.90 31.74 -0.69
CA PHE A 94 3.21 32.44 0.54
C PHE A 94 4.46 33.34 0.41
N GLU A 95 4.43 34.49 1.09
CA GLU A 95 5.61 35.31 1.27
C GLU A 95 6.67 34.60 2.12
N GLY A 96 6.25 33.97 3.22
CA GLY A 96 7.10 33.19 4.09
C GLY A 96 7.35 31.76 3.58
N ALA A 97 8.23 31.05 4.27
CA ALA A 97 8.57 29.67 3.94
C ALA A 97 7.53 28.67 4.44
N THR A 98 7.47 27.51 3.80
CA THR A 98 6.71 26.33 4.28
C THR A 98 7.67 25.31 4.90
N LEU A 99 7.43 24.93 6.16
CA LEU A 99 8.16 23.86 6.85
C LEU A 99 7.47 22.52 6.56
N ILE A 100 8.18 21.59 5.92
CA ILE A 100 7.66 20.27 5.59
C ILE A 100 8.39 19.21 6.41
N LEU A 101 7.62 18.41 7.16
CA LEU A 101 8.14 17.36 8.01
C LEU A 101 7.96 15.99 7.34
N TYR A 102 9.07 15.28 7.20
CA TYR A 102 9.09 13.92 6.65
C TYR A 102 9.58 12.91 7.70
N PRO A 103 9.03 11.68 7.69
CA PRO A 103 9.42 10.66 8.64
C PRO A 103 10.84 10.11 8.42
N LEU A 104 11.33 10.13 7.19
CA LEU A 104 12.58 9.47 6.83
C LEU A 104 13.51 10.38 6.03
N LEU A 105 14.80 10.29 6.33
CA LEU A 105 15.84 11.03 5.62
C LEU A 105 15.88 10.69 4.11
N ALA A 106 15.59 9.45 3.74
CA ALA A 106 15.53 9.03 2.34
C ALA A 106 14.41 9.75 1.57
N LEU A 107 13.23 9.93 2.19
CA LEU A 107 12.13 10.72 1.60
C LEU A 107 12.52 12.18 1.44
N MET A 108 13.15 12.76 2.45
CA MET A 108 13.62 14.14 2.37
C MET A 108 14.60 14.34 1.21
N GLN A 109 15.55 13.43 1.02
CA GLN A 109 16.54 13.50 -0.06
C GLN A 109 15.89 13.37 -1.45
N ASP A 110 14.91 12.48 -1.60
CA ASP A 110 14.19 12.34 -2.86
C ASP A 110 13.36 13.59 -3.18
N GLN A 111 12.68 14.15 -2.19
CA GLN A 111 11.92 15.39 -2.36
C GLN A 111 12.84 16.59 -2.62
N GLU A 112 13.97 16.71 -1.92
CA GLU A 112 14.97 17.74 -2.16
C GLU A 112 15.47 17.71 -3.61
N ARG A 113 15.78 16.52 -4.13
CA ARG A 113 16.17 16.35 -5.55
C ARG A 113 15.07 16.79 -6.51
N ARG A 114 13.82 16.36 -6.30
CA ARG A 114 12.67 16.75 -7.14
C ARG A 114 12.41 18.26 -7.12
N MET A 115 12.59 18.89 -5.97
CA MET A 115 12.47 20.34 -5.84
C MET A 115 13.57 21.06 -6.61
N GLN A 116 14.82 20.57 -6.56
CA GLN A 116 15.94 21.11 -7.36
C GLN A 116 15.69 20.95 -8.87
N GLU A 117 15.20 19.79 -9.30
CA GLU A 117 14.81 19.55 -10.71
C GLU A 117 13.67 20.50 -11.16
N GLY A 118 12.77 20.86 -10.26
CA GLY A 118 11.67 21.83 -10.47
C GLY A 118 12.04 23.28 -10.21
N ASN A 119 13.32 23.62 -10.00
CA ASN A 119 13.79 24.99 -9.65
C ASN A 119 13.13 25.59 -8.39
N LEU A 120 12.62 24.75 -7.47
CA LEU A 120 12.08 25.19 -6.19
C LEU A 120 13.19 25.21 -5.15
N SER A 121 13.51 26.39 -4.63
CA SER A 121 14.56 26.56 -3.62
C SER A 121 14.14 25.98 -2.27
N ALA A 122 14.84 24.95 -1.82
CA ALA A 122 14.63 24.27 -0.54
C ALA A 122 15.91 24.20 0.29
N VAL A 123 15.76 24.22 1.61
CA VAL A 123 16.83 23.94 2.56
C VAL A 123 16.44 22.76 3.44
N THR A 124 17.42 21.91 3.79
CA THR A 124 17.16 20.69 4.55
C THR A 124 17.90 20.74 5.88
N PHE A 125 17.17 20.57 7.00
CA PHE A 125 17.75 20.38 8.32
C PHE A 125 17.76 18.90 8.69
N ARG A 126 18.92 18.40 9.11
CA ARG A 126 19.14 17.00 9.50
C ARG A 126 20.16 16.91 10.63
N GLY A 127 20.22 15.77 11.30
CA GLY A 127 21.27 15.51 12.29
C GLY A 127 22.68 15.57 11.70
N GLY A 128 23.67 15.94 12.51
CA GLY A 128 25.08 15.96 12.11
C GLY A 128 25.55 17.19 11.31
N GLN A 129 24.69 18.17 11.09
CA GLN A 129 25.07 19.43 10.42
C GLN A 129 25.83 20.35 11.37
N SER A 130 26.85 21.05 10.84
CA SER A 130 27.61 22.02 11.58
C SER A 130 26.78 23.27 11.92
N PRO A 131 27.17 24.04 12.94
CA PRO A 131 26.51 25.33 13.25
C PRO A 131 26.55 26.31 12.07
N GLU A 132 27.64 26.34 11.32
CA GLU A 132 27.87 27.21 10.17
C GLU A 132 26.89 26.84 9.02
N GLU A 133 26.80 25.54 8.66
CA GLU A 133 25.83 25.06 7.69
C GLU A 133 24.39 25.42 8.05
N ARG A 134 24.04 25.32 9.34
CA ARG A 134 22.71 25.71 9.81
C ARG A 134 22.49 27.23 9.71
N ALA A 135 23.49 28.02 10.05
CA ALA A 135 23.42 29.49 9.99
C ALA A 135 23.20 29.95 8.53
N GLU A 136 23.89 29.39 7.57
CA GLU A 136 23.70 29.68 6.15
C GLU A 136 22.26 29.38 5.67
N LYS A 137 21.70 28.24 6.08
CA LYS A 137 20.33 27.87 5.76
C LYS A 137 19.31 28.81 6.40
N ILE A 138 19.48 29.16 7.67
CA ILE A 138 18.64 30.15 8.37
C ILE A 138 18.71 31.50 7.65
N LYS A 139 19.92 31.94 7.23
CA LYS A 139 20.10 33.16 6.45
C LYS A 139 19.31 33.11 5.15
N ALA A 140 19.40 31.99 4.38
CA ALA A 140 18.67 31.82 3.12
C ALA A 140 17.15 31.89 3.31
N ILE A 141 16.62 31.35 4.43
CA ILE A 141 15.19 31.46 4.77
C ILE A 141 14.82 32.91 5.05
N LYS A 142 15.60 33.63 5.89
CA LYS A 142 15.34 35.02 6.25
C LYS A 142 15.40 35.97 5.06
N GLU A 143 16.27 35.69 4.12
CA GLU A 143 16.41 36.48 2.88
C GLU A 143 15.33 36.11 1.83
N GLY A 144 14.41 35.17 2.13
CA GLY A 144 13.37 34.71 1.20
C GLY A 144 13.91 33.90 0.02
N LYS A 145 15.18 33.51 0.05
CA LYS A 145 15.81 32.68 -0.97
C LYS A 145 15.37 31.22 -0.91
N ALA A 146 15.00 30.73 0.26
CA ALA A 146 14.47 29.39 0.47
C ALA A 146 12.98 29.47 0.84
N LYS A 147 12.14 28.97 -0.05
CA LYS A 147 10.67 28.90 0.12
C LYS A 147 10.21 27.63 0.85
N VAL A 148 11.04 26.59 0.84
CA VAL A 148 10.73 25.30 1.46
C VAL A 148 11.83 24.93 2.45
N ILE A 149 11.40 24.48 3.63
CA ILE A 149 12.26 23.94 4.69
C ILE A 149 11.89 22.48 4.87
N LEU A 150 12.84 21.57 4.66
CA LEU A 150 12.67 20.15 4.90
C LEU A 150 13.31 19.77 6.24
N ALA A 151 12.58 19.07 7.09
CA ALA A 151 13.09 18.60 8.37
C ALA A 151 12.46 17.24 8.74
N ASN A 152 13.08 16.52 9.67
CA ASN A 152 12.46 15.41 10.37
C ASN A 152 12.15 15.78 11.82
N PRO A 153 11.20 15.10 12.49
CA PRO A 153 10.83 15.43 13.87
C PRO A 153 11.99 15.43 14.85
N GLU A 154 12.99 14.57 14.63
CA GLU A 154 14.15 14.44 15.52
C GLU A 154 15.05 15.69 15.51
N VAL A 155 15.26 16.33 14.38
CA VAL A 155 16.10 17.54 14.33
C VAL A 155 15.43 18.71 15.02
N LEU A 156 14.10 18.73 15.05
CA LEU A 156 13.31 19.75 15.75
C LEU A 156 13.31 19.60 17.27
N GLN A 157 13.92 18.55 17.84
CA GLN A 157 14.16 18.48 19.29
C GLN A 157 15.25 19.46 19.75
N SER A 158 15.99 20.07 18.83
CA SER A 158 17.01 21.08 19.13
C SER A 158 16.37 22.43 19.46
N LYS A 159 16.40 22.82 20.75
CA LYS A 159 15.90 24.12 21.21
C LYS A 159 16.55 25.32 20.49
N ASN A 160 17.85 25.19 20.16
CA ASN A 160 18.56 26.22 19.39
C ASN A 160 17.98 26.35 17.96
N LEU A 161 17.71 25.24 17.28
CA LEU A 161 17.11 25.26 15.93
C LEU A 161 15.69 25.86 16.00
N ILE A 162 14.86 25.46 16.96
CA ILE A 162 13.51 26.03 17.14
C ILE A 162 13.58 27.54 17.36
N ALA A 163 14.49 28.04 18.24
CA ALA A 163 14.67 29.45 18.46
C ALA A 163 15.07 30.20 17.17
N GLN A 164 15.93 29.61 16.36
CA GLN A 164 16.31 30.16 15.06
C GLN A 164 15.15 30.17 14.06
N LEU A 165 14.39 29.06 13.93
CA LEU A 165 13.22 28.96 13.07
C LEU A 165 12.12 29.93 13.46
N LYS A 166 11.93 30.16 14.77
CA LYS A 166 10.98 31.16 15.31
C LYS A 166 11.28 32.58 14.85
N SER A 167 12.55 32.88 14.56
CA SER A 167 12.96 34.17 13.99
C SER A 167 12.83 34.27 12.47
N CYS A 168 12.38 33.20 11.82
CA CYS A 168 12.12 33.15 10.38
C CYS A 168 10.63 33.39 10.10
N ASN A 169 10.31 33.92 8.92
CA ASN A 169 8.94 34.02 8.45
C ASN A 169 8.49 32.65 7.90
N ILE A 170 7.82 31.83 8.73
CA ILE A 170 7.25 30.54 8.33
C ILE A 170 5.73 30.68 8.29
N SER A 171 5.15 30.52 7.12
CA SER A 171 3.71 30.72 6.90
C SER A 171 2.87 29.45 7.06
N HIS A 172 3.48 28.26 6.90
CA HIS A 172 2.75 26.99 6.91
C HIS A 172 3.64 25.85 7.39
N ILE A 173 3.06 24.90 8.11
CA ILE A 173 3.68 23.59 8.43
C ILE A 173 2.91 22.49 7.73
N ALA A 174 3.58 21.68 6.94
CA ALA A 174 3.06 20.44 6.37
C ALA A 174 3.73 19.23 7.03
N ILE A 175 2.95 18.26 7.50
CA ILE A 175 3.44 17.03 8.11
C ILE A 175 3.06 15.88 7.21
N ASP A 176 4.01 15.31 6.48
CA ASP A 176 3.75 14.16 5.61
C ASP A 176 3.83 12.85 6.40
N GLU A 177 3.05 11.86 5.96
CA GLU A 177 2.89 10.54 6.61
C GLU A 177 2.53 10.66 8.10
N ALA A 178 1.57 11.53 8.43
CA ALA A 178 1.17 11.86 9.80
C ALA A 178 0.68 10.64 10.63
N HIS A 179 0.31 9.50 9.99
CA HIS A 179 0.01 8.26 10.69
C HIS A 179 1.18 7.78 11.58
N CYS A 180 2.41 8.19 11.27
CA CYS A 180 3.59 7.90 12.10
C CYS A 180 3.47 8.44 13.54
N VAL A 181 2.65 9.46 13.78
CA VAL A 181 2.33 9.96 15.14
C VAL A 181 1.72 8.84 16.00
N SER A 182 0.84 8.02 15.41
CA SER A 182 0.18 6.92 16.11
C SER A 182 0.97 5.62 16.07
N GLU A 183 1.65 5.33 14.95
CA GLU A 183 2.30 4.03 14.76
C GLU A 183 3.68 3.96 15.41
N TRP A 184 4.41 5.06 15.42
CA TRP A 184 5.81 5.11 15.86
C TRP A 184 6.04 5.92 17.14
N GLY A 185 5.09 6.81 17.49
CA GLY A 185 5.29 7.78 18.58
C GLY A 185 5.56 7.13 19.93
N ASP A 186 4.80 6.13 20.30
CA ASP A 186 4.87 5.55 21.65
C ASP A 186 6.07 4.60 21.84
N THR A 187 6.59 3.97 20.77
CA THR A 187 7.58 2.88 20.89
C THR A 187 8.86 3.12 20.11
N PHE A 188 8.79 3.76 18.95
CA PHE A 188 9.91 3.83 18.01
C PHE A 188 10.47 5.24 17.82
N ARG A 189 9.62 6.27 17.77
CA ARG A 189 10.03 7.67 17.48
C ARG A 189 9.28 8.69 18.35
N PRO A 190 9.64 8.85 19.61
CA PRO A 190 8.96 9.77 20.54
C PRO A 190 8.91 11.24 20.08
N ALA A 191 9.80 11.63 19.16
CA ALA A 191 9.83 12.97 18.59
C ALA A 191 8.51 13.38 17.92
N TYR A 192 7.71 12.42 17.44
CA TYR A 192 6.39 12.71 16.87
C TYR A 192 5.39 13.21 17.89
N LEU A 193 5.46 12.71 19.13
CA LEU A 193 4.54 13.11 20.20
C LEU A 193 4.77 14.56 20.68
N THR A 194 5.94 15.12 20.41
CA THR A 194 6.28 16.48 20.78
C THR A 194 5.93 17.52 19.72
N LEU A 195 5.51 17.08 18.52
CA LEU A 195 5.25 18.00 17.39
C LEU A 195 4.16 19.03 17.71
N GLY A 196 3.10 18.67 18.43
CA GLY A 196 2.07 19.62 18.85
C GLY A 196 2.65 20.77 19.70
N ASN A 197 3.57 20.48 20.61
CA ASN A 197 4.26 21.48 21.40
C ASN A 197 5.19 22.37 20.55
N ILE A 198 5.90 21.77 19.59
CA ILE A 198 6.77 22.48 18.65
C ILE A 198 5.97 23.43 17.77
N ILE A 199 4.83 22.99 17.25
CA ILE A 199 3.91 23.82 16.45
C ILE A 199 3.47 25.05 17.25
N LYS A 200 3.08 24.87 18.51
CA LYS A 200 2.72 25.97 19.42
C LYS A 200 3.89 26.90 19.69
N GLU A 201 5.08 26.34 19.94
CA GLU A 201 6.28 27.12 20.18
C GLU A 201 6.67 27.98 18.97
N LEU A 202 6.53 27.47 17.77
CA LEU A 202 6.73 28.19 16.51
C LEU A 202 5.63 29.24 16.25
N ASN A 203 4.49 29.14 16.91
CA ASN A 203 3.33 30.04 16.80
C ASN A 203 2.80 30.13 15.34
N ILE A 204 2.66 28.98 14.67
CA ILE A 204 2.17 28.92 13.30
C ILE A 204 0.74 28.37 13.30
N SER A 205 -0.19 29.16 12.78
CA SER A 205 -1.63 28.81 12.75
C SER A 205 -1.97 27.81 11.63
N ARG A 206 -1.28 27.89 10.49
CA ARG A 206 -1.56 27.04 9.33
C ARG A 206 -0.76 25.75 9.42
N VAL A 207 -1.43 24.64 9.73
CA VAL A 207 -0.80 23.33 9.88
C VAL A 207 -1.64 22.27 9.16
N THR A 208 -1.01 21.53 8.27
CA THR A 208 -1.67 20.45 7.53
C THR A 208 -0.95 19.12 7.72
N ALA A 209 -1.65 18.16 8.29
CA ALA A 209 -1.16 16.80 8.47
C ALA A 209 -1.67 15.90 7.35
N PHE A 210 -0.77 15.33 6.54
CA PHE A 210 -1.11 14.47 5.40
C PHE A 210 -0.88 13.01 5.73
N THR A 211 -1.82 12.16 5.35
CA THR A 211 -1.65 10.71 5.41
C THR A 211 -2.41 10.02 4.27
N ALA A 212 -1.93 8.87 3.84
CA ALA A 212 -2.63 8.08 2.82
C ALA A 212 -3.68 7.15 3.42
N THR A 213 -3.45 6.68 4.65
CA THR A 213 -4.30 5.70 5.33
C THR A 213 -4.33 6.00 6.82
N ALA A 214 -5.51 6.06 7.41
CA ALA A 214 -5.66 6.15 8.84
C ALA A 214 -7.04 5.61 9.27
N SER A 215 -7.06 4.69 10.24
CA SER A 215 -8.30 4.29 10.89
C SER A 215 -8.83 5.43 11.78
N PRO A 216 -10.09 5.38 12.22
CA PRO A 216 -10.66 6.38 13.13
C PRO A 216 -9.81 6.61 14.39
N VAL A 217 -9.24 5.54 14.96
CA VAL A 217 -8.35 5.60 16.13
C VAL A 217 -7.05 6.36 15.81
N VAL A 218 -6.49 6.16 14.62
CA VAL A 218 -5.28 6.85 14.17
C VAL A 218 -5.57 8.32 13.93
N LEU A 219 -6.68 8.64 13.26
CA LEU A 219 -7.12 10.02 13.03
C LEU A 219 -7.32 10.77 14.34
N GLU A 220 -8.00 10.15 15.30
CA GLU A 220 -8.20 10.73 16.63
C GLU A 220 -6.86 10.99 17.32
N ARG A 221 -5.92 10.02 17.28
CA ARG A 221 -4.58 10.21 17.88
C ARG A 221 -3.80 11.34 17.21
N ILE A 222 -3.83 11.43 15.88
CA ILE A 222 -3.21 12.56 15.16
C ILE A 222 -3.84 13.88 15.60
N ASN A 223 -5.16 13.93 15.65
CA ASN A 223 -5.90 15.13 16.02
C ASN A 223 -5.55 15.59 17.45
N GLN A 224 -5.52 14.66 18.40
CA GLN A 224 -5.16 14.95 19.78
C GLN A 224 -3.71 15.43 19.92
N VAL A 225 -2.77 14.79 19.28
CA VAL A 225 -1.34 15.09 19.42
C VAL A 225 -0.96 16.40 18.71
N LEU A 226 -1.49 16.65 17.52
CA LEU A 226 -1.08 17.81 16.71
C LEU A 226 -1.97 19.03 16.95
N PHE A 227 -3.27 18.84 17.21
CA PHE A 227 -4.30 19.88 17.19
C PHE A 227 -5.18 19.93 18.45
N GLU A 228 -4.85 19.14 19.49
CA GLU A 228 -5.64 19.08 20.74
C GLU A 228 -7.14 18.77 20.51
N GLY A 229 -7.44 18.00 19.45
CA GLY A 229 -8.80 17.63 19.08
C GLY A 229 -9.52 18.64 18.17
N ASN A 230 -8.90 19.76 17.80
CA ASN A 230 -9.54 20.84 17.03
C ASN A 230 -9.22 20.81 15.53
N GLY A 231 -8.47 19.81 15.04
CA GLY A 231 -8.13 19.71 13.62
C GLY A 231 -9.33 19.35 12.75
N HIS A 232 -9.48 20.04 11.63
CA HIS A 232 -10.48 19.73 10.61
C HIS A 232 -10.04 18.51 9.77
N ILE A 233 -10.96 17.60 9.45
CA ILE A 233 -10.64 16.40 8.68
C ILE A 233 -11.16 16.54 7.26
N VAL A 234 -10.24 16.53 6.28
CA VAL A 234 -10.53 16.45 4.85
C VAL A 234 -10.14 15.05 4.38
N ARG A 235 -11.08 14.30 3.86
CA ARG A 235 -10.80 12.97 3.28
C ARG A 235 -11.47 12.78 1.94
N SER A 236 -10.77 12.12 1.02
CA SER A 236 -11.38 11.52 -0.14
C SER A 236 -11.80 10.09 0.16
N GLU A 237 -12.52 9.46 -0.75
CA GLU A 237 -12.79 8.03 -0.64
C GLU A 237 -11.48 7.23 -0.46
N ALA A 238 -11.48 6.36 0.56
CA ALA A 238 -10.35 5.48 0.84
C ALA A 238 -10.27 4.32 -0.16
N ASP A 239 -11.26 4.16 -1.01
CA ASP A 239 -11.35 3.05 -1.96
C ASP A 239 -10.50 3.26 -3.21
N ARG A 240 -9.92 2.16 -3.68
CA ARG A 240 -9.20 2.02 -4.94
C ARG A 240 -9.89 0.91 -5.75
N PRO A 241 -10.96 1.21 -6.51
CA PRO A 241 -11.79 0.21 -7.18
C PRO A 241 -11.03 -0.60 -8.23
N ASN A 242 -9.92 -0.09 -8.74
CA ASN A 242 -9.02 -0.77 -9.67
C ASN A 242 -8.10 -1.80 -9.01
N ILE A 243 -8.01 -1.87 -7.67
CA ILE A 243 -7.25 -2.91 -6.97
C ILE A 243 -8.18 -4.09 -6.66
N HIS A 244 -7.84 -5.26 -7.19
CA HIS A 244 -8.56 -6.50 -6.97
C HIS A 244 -7.88 -7.32 -5.88
N TYR A 245 -8.59 -7.63 -4.79
CA TYR A 245 -8.05 -8.31 -3.62
C TYR A 245 -8.28 -9.83 -3.67
N TYR A 246 -7.22 -10.59 -3.42
CA TYR A 246 -7.23 -12.06 -3.40
C TYR A 246 -6.53 -12.59 -2.15
N VAL A 247 -6.98 -13.76 -1.68
CA VAL A 247 -6.26 -14.53 -0.67
C VAL A 247 -5.90 -15.89 -1.25
N HIS A 248 -4.62 -16.22 -1.21
CA HIS A 248 -4.10 -17.51 -1.66
C HIS A 248 -3.66 -18.33 -0.45
N TYR A 249 -4.41 -19.38 -0.14
CA TYR A 249 -4.11 -20.25 1.00
C TYR A 249 -3.07 -21.30 0.61
N ALA A 250 -1.99 -21.41 1.40
CA ALA A 250 -0.92 -22.37 1.21
C ALA A 250 -0.25 -22.76 2.52
N HIS A 251 0.21 -24.00 2.64
CA HIS A 251 1.09 -24.42 3.74
C HIS A 251 2.51 -23.90 3.52
N CYS A 252 3.03 -23.98 2.29
CA CYS A 252 4.36 -23.52 1.91
C CYS A 252 4.27 -22.21 1.14
N LYS A 253 4.37 -21.08 1.85
CA LYS A 253 4.16 -19.74 1.28
C LYS A 253 5.17 -19.40 0.18
N GLU A 254 6.45 -19.71 0.37
CA GLU A 254 7.50 -19.46 -0.62
C GLU A 254 7.19 -20.18 -1.94
N LYS A 255 6.81 -21.46 -1.88
CA LYS A 255 6.42 -22.25 -3.06
C LYS A 255 5.17 -21.69 -3.74
N ALA A 256 4.24 -21.15 -2.96
CA ALA A 256 3.06 -20.47 -3.49
C ALA A 256 3.44 -19.17 -4.22
N VAL A 257 4.34 -18.36 -3.65
CA VAL A 257 4.82 -17.12 -4.28
C VAL A 257 5.57 -17.43 -5.58
N LEU A 258 6.43 -18.45 -5.61
CA LEU A 258 7.11 -18.88 -6.83
C LEU A 258 6.12 -19.21 -7.97
N ARG A 259 5.04 -19.93 -7.65
CA ARG A 259 3.96 -20.25 -8.62
C ARG A 259 3.18 -19.02 -9.07
N LEU A 260 2.90 -18.11 -8.14
CA LEU A 260 2.18 -16.87 -8.45
C LEU A 260 3.04 -15.95 -9.32
N ALA A 261 4.32 -15.80 -8.98
CA ALA A 261 5.25 -14.97 -9.74
C ALA A 261 5.41 -15.44 -11.20
N GLU A 262 5.30 -16.75 -11.47
CA GLU A 262 5.28 -17.27 -12.85
C GLU A 262 4.00 -16.88 -13.59
N LYS A 263 2.84 -16.95 -12.93
CA LYS A 263 1.50 -16.91 -13.58
C LYS A 263 0.90 -15.52 -13.65
N GLU A 264 1.20 -14.66 -12.68
CA GLU A 264 0.58 -13.36 -12.58
C GLU A 264 1.26 -12.33 -13.50
N GLU A 265 0.50 -11.30 -13.85
CA GLU A 265 0.96 -10.23 -14.70
C GLU A 265 2.07 -9.40 -14.02
N LYS A 266 3.03 -8.95 -14.82
CA LYS A 266 4.16 -8.08 -14.40
C LYS A 266 3.95 -6.66 -14.94
N PRO A 267 4.63 -5.65 -14.36
CA PRO A 267 5.60 -5.69 -13.25
C PRO A 267 4.97 -6.15 -11.93
N LEU A 268 5.75 -6.85 -11.09
CA LEU A 268 5.26 -7.52 -9.90
C LEU A 268 6.10 -7.14 -8.68
N LEU A 269 5.42 -6.84 -7.55
CA LEU A 269 6.04 -6.65 -6.24
C LEU A 269 5.73 -7.81 -5.31
N ILE A 270 6.71 -8.20 -4.49
CA ILE A 270 6.54 -9.20 -3.43
C ILE A 270 6.99 -8.58 -2.11
N PHE A 271 6.03 -8.32 -1.21
CA PHE A 271 6.31 -7.81 0.12
C PHE A 271 6.68 -8.93 1.09
N CYS A 272 7.82 -8.77 1.75
CA CYS A 272 8.38 -9.68 2.74
C CYS A 272 8.55 -8.97 4.08
N SER A 273 8.40 -9.69 5.19
CA SER A 273 8.46 -9.14 6.54
C SER A 273 9.88 -8.74 6.98
N SER A 274 10.93 -9.28 6.37
CA SER A 274 12.31 -9.02 6.72
C SER A 274 13.21 -8.83 5.49
N ARG A 275 14.39 -8.21 5.71
CA ARG A 275 15.42 -8.04 4.68
C ARG A 275 15.89 -9.39 4.13
N ASN A 276 16.19 -10.31 5.04
CA ASN A 276 16.65 -11.65 4.70
C ASN A 276 15.60 -12.41 3.86
N ASN A 277 14.32 -12.32 4.21
CA ASN A 277 13.26 -12.96 3.42
C ASN A 277 13.13 -12.34 2.01
N ALA A 278 13.35 -11.03 1.87
CA ALA A 278 13.32 -10.38 0.56
C ALA A 278 14.48 -10.84 -0.33
N GLU A 279 15.70 -10.92 0.22
CA GLU A 279 16.87 -11.43 -0.49
C GLU A 279 16.70 -12.90 -0.89
N GLN A 280 16.31 -13.76 0.07
CA GLN A 280 16.08 -15.19 -0.18
C GLN A 280 14.99 -15.42 -1.24
N MET A 281 13.88 -14.67 -1.17
CA MET A 281 12.80 -14.80 -2.16
C MET A 281 13.28 -14.39 -3.55
N ALA A 282 14.06 -13.32 -3.68
CA ALA A 282 14.63 -12.91 -4.95
C ALA A 282 15.58 -13.98 -5.51
N HIS A 283 16.44 -14.59 -4.69
CA HIS A 283 17.34 -15.67 -5.11
C HIS A 283 16.56 -16.91 -5.56
N LEU A 284 15.54 -17.33 -4.83
CA LEU A 284 14.69 -18.46 -5.22
C LEU A 284 13.99 -18.20 -6.57
N LEU A 285 13.50 -16.99 -6.79
CA LEU A 285 12.90 -16.59 -8.06
C LEU A 285 13.94 -16.57 -9.20
N GLN A 286 15.13 -16.04 -8.95
CA GLN A 286 16.22 -16.03 -9.95
C GLN A 286 16.62 -17.46 -10.36
N GLU A 287 16.73 -18.39 -9.41
CA GLU A 287 16.99 -19.80 -9.70
C GLU A 287 15.86 -20.43 -10.51
N GLN A 288 14.60 -20.17 -10.14
CA GLN A 288 13.44 -20.67 -10.87
C GLN A 288 13.41 -20.13 -12.31
N PHE A 289 13.55 -18.82 -12.49
CA PHE A 289 13.44 -18.19 -13.80
C PHE A 289 14.65 -18.52 -14.68
N ARG A 290 15.83 -18.75 -14.09
CA ARG A 290 16.98 -19.27 -14.85
C ARG A 290 16.68 -20.61 -15.53
N VAL A 291 15.83 -21.44 -14.92
CA VAL A 291 15.45 -22.75 -15.45
C VAL A 291 14.28 -22.65 -16.41
N LEU A 292 13.25 -21.90 -16.06
CA LEU A 292 11.97 -21.82 -16.82
C LEU A 292 12.01 -20.77 -17.93
N HIS A 293 12.70 -19.65 -17.69
CA HIS A 293 12.74 -18.47 -18.57
C HIS A 293 14.17 -17.92 -18.61
N PRO A 294 15.13 -18.59 -19.27
CA PRO A 294 16.54 -18.19 -19.28
C PRO A 294 16.77 -16.77 -19.77
N GLU A 295 15.92 -16.28 -20.68
CA GLU A 295 15.94 -14.91 -21.23
C GLU A 295 15.53 -13.85 -20.21
N GLU A 296 14.69 -14.20 -19.23
CA GLU A 296 14.13 -13.29 -18.22
C GLU A 296 14.90 -13.30 -16.88
N LYS A 297 16.01 -14.04 -16.78
CA LYS A 297 16.76 -14.20 -15.53
C LYS A 297 17.21 -12.90 -14.87
N GLN A 298 17.40 -11.83 -15.65
CA GLN A 298 17.80 -10.50 -15.16
C GLN A 298 16.60 -9.61 -14.75
N SER A 299 15.39 -10.15 -14.84
CA SER A 299 14.15 -9.41 -14.53
C SER A 299 13.79 -9.44 -13.04
N ILE A 300 14.68 -9.92 -12.15
CA ILE A 300 14.38 -10.12 -10.73
C ILE A 300 15.46 -9.47 -9.87
N SER A 301 14.99 -8.66 -8.90
CA SER A 301 15.86 -8.03 -7.90
C SER A 301 15.18 -7.96 -6.54
N PHE A 302 15.90 -7.46 -5.53
CA PHE A 302 15.35 -7.20 -4.20
C PHE A 302 15.62 -5.76 -3.75
N TYR A 303 14.82 -5.27 -2.77
CA TYR A 303 14.96 -3.92 -2.25
C TYR A 303 14.61 -3.86 -0.76
N HIS A 304 15.50 -3.29 0.05
CA HIS A 304 15.25 -3.07 1.48
C HIS A 304 16.11 -1.93 2.05
N ALA A 305 15.83 -1.52 3.27
CA ALA A 305 16.50 -0.38 3.91
C ALA A 305 18.03 -0.57 4.11
N GLY A 306 18.50 -1.83 4.16
CA GLY A 306 19.91 -2.17 4.36
C GLY A 306 20.83 -1.93 3.16
N LEU A 307 20.28 -1.74 1.96
CA LEU A 307 21.05 -1.43 0.76
C LEU A 307 21.67 -0.03 0.85
N SER A 308 22.86 0.13 0.29
CA SER A 308 23.52 1.42 0.11
C SER A 308 22.72 2.34 -0.81
N LYS A 309 23.03 3.63 -0.81
CA LYS A 309 22.37 4.61 -1.68
C LYS A 309 22.56 4.30 -3.17
N ASP A 310 23.76 3.86 -3.55
CA ASP A 310 24.10 3.57 -4.94
C ASP A 310 23.40 2.31 -5.44
N GLU A 311 23.34 1.26 -4.60
CA GLU A 311 22.57 0.05 -4.90
C GLU A 311 21.09 0.36 -5.09
N LYS A 312 20.49 1.14 -4.18
CA LYS A 312 19.07 1.58 -4.29
C LYS A 312 18.83 2.30 -5.60
N THR A 313 19.67 3.29 -5.93
CA THR A 313 19.55 4.07 -7.16
C THR A 313 19.68 3.19 -8.41
N THR A 314 20.60 2.22 -8.40
CA THR A 314 20.80 1.30 -9.51
C THR A 314 19.58 0.40 -9.71
N ILE A 315 19.04 -0.16 -8.63
CA ILE A 315 17.87 -1.04 -8.66
C ILE A 315 16.63 -0.26 -9.11
N GLU A 316 16.43 0.96 -8.62
CA GLU A 316 15.34 1.85 -9.02
C GLU A 316 15.41 2.17 -10.52
N LYS A 317 16.57 2.62 -11.02
CA LYS A 317 16.77 2.90 -12.45
C LYS A 317 16.51 1.68 -13.32
N TRP A 318 16.83 0.50 -12.84
CA TRP A 318 16.54 -0.75 -13.53
C TRP A 318 15.03 -1.06 -13.50
N PHE A 319 14.37 -0.95 -12.35
CA PHE A 319 12.98 -1.36 -12.20
C PHE A 319 11.98 -0.42 -12.87
N TYR A 320 12.23 0.89 -12.88
CA TYR A 320 11.30 1.88 -13.43
C TYR A 320 10.87 1.61 -14.87
N PRO A 321 11.76 1.40 -15.84
CA PRO A 321 11.37 1.13 -17.22
C PRO A 321 10.95 -0.33 -17.46
N HIS A 322 11.24 -1.23 -16.50
CA HIS A 322 11.12 -2.67 -16.70
C HIS A 322 9.65 -3.12 -16.71
N LYS A 323 9.18 -3.71 -17.82
CA LYS A 323 7.77 -4.15 -17.99
C LYS A 323 7.49 -5.54 -17.43
N THR A 324 8.50 -6.41 -17.32
CA THR A 324 8.40 -7.77 -16.79
C THR A 324 9.15 -7.94 -15.46
N GLY A 325 9.56 -6.83 -14.83
CA GLY A 325 10.34 -6.83 -13.60
C GLY A 325 9.60 -7.42 -12.40
N ILE A 326 10.31 -8.21 -11.59
CA ILE A 326 9.84 -8.74 -10.30
C ILE A 326 10.76 -8.20 -9.21
N MET A 327 10.17 -7.58 -8.20
CA MET A 327 10.90 -7.01 -7.07
C MET A 327 10.43 -7.63 -5.76
N ALA A 328 11.32 -8.36 -5.07
CA ALA A 328 11.08 -8.77 -3.69
C ALA A 328 11.55 -7.66 -2.74
N CYS A 329 10.68 -7.19 -1.84
CA CYS A 329 11.00 -6.00 -1.05
C CYS A 329 10.40 -6.04 0.36
N THR A 330 10.93 -5.17 1.23
CA THR A 330 10.27 -4.81 2.48
C THR A 330 9.44 -3.53 2.31
N CYS A 331 8.73 -3.11 3.34
CA CYS A 331 7.99 -1.83 3.36
C CYS A 331 8.88 -0.62 2.98
N ALA A 332 10.21 -0.74 3.09
CA ALA A 332 11.16 0.29 2.69
C ALA A 332 11.10 0.65 1.19
N PHE A 333 10.70 -0.27 0.31
CA PHE A 333 10.47 0.01 -1.11
C PHE A 333 9.35 1.02 -1.34
N GLY A 334 8.60 1.29 -0.32
CA GLY A 334 7.41 2.10 -0.41
C GLY A 334 7.61 3.59 -0.30
N MET A 335 8.71 4.01 0.24
CA MET A 335 8.94 5.41 0.57
C MET A 335 9.89 6.02 -0.46
N GLY A 336 9.31 6.59 -1.55
CA GLY A 336 10.07 7.28 -2.60
C GLY A 336 10.04 6.62 -3.99
N VAL A 337 9.54 5.40 -4.13
CA VAL A 337 9.47 4.71 -5.43
C VAL A 337 8.08 4.87 -6.05
N ASP A 338 8.00 5.54 -7.21
CA ASP A 338 6.74 5.84 -7.93
C ASP A 338 6.67 5.16 -9.30
N LYS A 339 6.71 3.83 -9.32
CA LYS A 339 6.41 3.06 -10.52
C LYS A 339 4.90 2.90 -10.64
N LYS A 340 4.32 3.46 -11.71
CA LYS A 340 2.86 3.59 -11.89
C LYS A 340 2.19 2.32 -12.41
N ASP A 341 2.86 1.53 -13.22
CA ASP A 341 2.33 0.42 -14.02
C ASP A 341 2.44 -0.97 -13.37
N ILE A 342 2.53 -1.06 -12.04
CA ILE A 342 2.61 -2.34 -11.32
C ILE A 342 1.28 -3.08 -11.46
N LYS A 343 1.31 -4.31 -12.00
CA LYS A 343 0.12 -5.13 -12.26
C LYS A 343 -0.23 -6.07 -11.11
N THR A 344 0.76 -6.53 -10.36
CA THR A 344 0.53 -7.47 -9.26
C THR A 344 1.36 -7.12 -8.03
N VAL A 345 0.71 -7.15 -6.87
CA VAL A 345 1.35 -7.02 -5.55
C VAL A 345 1.06 -8.29 -4.77
N ILE A 346 2.09 -9.00 -4.36
CA ILE A 346 1.99 -10.22 -3.55
C ILE A 346 2.52 -9.91 -2.16
N HIS A 347 1.78 -10.28 -1.13
CA HIS A 347 2.25 -10.26 0.26
C HIS A 347 2.61 -11.69 0.66
N LEU A 348 3.90 -12.00 0.72
CA LEU A 348 4.41 -13.27 1.26
C LEU A 348 4.06 -13.38 2.73
N ASP A 349 4.27 -12.29 3.48
CA ASP A 349 3.91 -12.17 4.87
C ASP A 349 2.83 -11.10 5.04
N PRO A 350 1.82 -11.34 5.89
CA PRO A 350 0.87 -10.28 6.23
C PRO A 350 1.59 -9.14 6.94
N PRO A 351 1.36 -7.87 6.54
CA PRO A 351 1.89 -6.72 7.26
C PRO A 351 1.26 -6.59 8.65
N GLN A 352 1.78 -5.67 9.47
CA GLN A 352 1.34 -5.56 10.86
C GLN A 352 -0.07 -5.01 11.01
N THR A 353 -0.52 -4.16 10.11
CA THR A 353 -1.82 -3.49 10.17
C THR A 353 -2.55 -3.50 8.83
N ALA A 354 -3.86 -3.28 8.85
CA ALA A 354 -4.68 -3.13 7.65
C ALA A 354 -4.24 -1.91 6.82
N GLU A 355 -3.86 -0.82 7.47
CA GLU A 355 -3.38 0.39 6.81
C GLU A 355 -2.09 0.13 6.03
N SER A 356 -1.12 -0.58 6.64
CA SER A 356 0.10 -0.99 5.94
C SER A 356 -0.22 -1.88 4.74
N PHE A 357 -1.17 -2.82 4.89
CA PHE A 357 -1.62 -3.67 3.78
C PHE A 357 -2.21 -2.86 2.62
N ILE A 358 -3.10 -1.92 2.92
CA ILE A 358 -3.73 -1.05 1.91
C ILE A 358 -2.68 -0.17 1.22
N GLN A 359 -1.73 0.37 1.99
CA GLN A 359 -0.64 1.20 1.48
C GLN A 359 0.29 0.43 0.54
N GLU A 360 0.63 -0.81 0.89
CA GLU A 360 1.45 -1.71 0.08
C GLU A 360 0.69 -2.17 -1.17
N ALA A 361 -0.56 -2.59 -1.03
CA ALA A 361 -1.46 -2.94 -2.14
C ALA A 361 -1.67 -1.75 -3.09
N GLY A 362 -1.79 -0.54 -2.53
CA GLY A 362 -1.95 0.73 -3.24
C GLY A 362 -0.80 1.12 -4.18
N ARG A 363 0.27 0.34 -4.22
CA ARG A 363 1.35 0.52 -5.21
C ARG A 363 0.99 -0.07 -6.57
N GLY A 364 0.05 -1.00 -6.61
CA GLY A 364 -0.51 -1.51 -7.86
C GLY A 364 -1.40 -0.50 -8.56
N GLY A 365 -1.36 -0.47 -9.89
CA GLY A 365 -2.29 0.27 -10.73
C GLY A 365 -2.38 1.77 -10.45
N ARG A 366 -1.27 2.45 -10.18
CA ARG A 366 -1.25 3.91 -10.00
C ARG A 366 -1.54 4.67 -11.30
N ASP A 367 -1.45 3.97 -12.42
CA ASP A 367 -1.84 4.46 -13.75
C ASP A 367 -3.35 4.29 -14.03
N GLY A 368 -4.16 3.94 -13.03
CA GLY A 368 -5.58 3.66 -13.17
C GLY A 368 -5.90 2.25 -13.71
N SER A 369 -4.91 1.50 -14.17
CA SER A 369 -5.12 0.13 -14.65
C SER A 369 -5.48 -0.83 -13.52
N ILE A 370 -6.19 -1.91 -13.86
CA ILE A 370 -6.50 -2.97 -12.89
C ILE A 370 -5.22 -3.60 -12.40
N ALA A 371 -5.09 -3.70 -11.08
CA ALA A 371 -4.00 -4.40 -10.41
C ALA A 371 -4.53 -5.43 -9.42
N LYS A 372 -3.78 -6.52 -9.21
CA LYS A 372 -4.11 -7.56 -8.24
C LYS A 372 -3.28 -7.38 -6.98
N SER A 373 -3.93 -7.47 -5.82
CA SER A 373 -3.26 -7.61 -4.52
C SER A 373 -3.57 -9.01 -3.96
N ILE A 374 -2.54 -9.81 -3.75
CA ILE A 374 -2.66 -11.21 -3.35
C ILE A 374 -1.97 -11.41 -1.99
N LEU A 375 -2.75 -11.70 -0.97
CA LEU A 375 -2.22 -12.09 0.34
C LEU A 375 -2.02 -13.61 0.37
N VAL A 376 -0.79 -14.06 0.58
CA VAL A 376 -0.49 -15.48 0.82
C VAL A 376 -0.70 -15.77 2.30
N TRP A 377 -1.60 -16.69 2.59
CA TRP A 377 -2.06 -16.98 3.95
C TRP A 377 -1.88 -18.45 4.31
N SER A 378 -1.28 -18.72 5.47
CA SER A 378 -1.04 -20.08 5.97
C SER A 378 -1.86 -20.39 7.23
N PRO A 379 -2.01 -21.67 7.60
CA PRO A 379 -2.58 -22.06 8.89
C PRO A 379 -1.80 -21.49 10.08
N GLU A 380 -0.51 -21.22 9.91
CA GLU A 380 0.32 -20.61 10.94
C GLU A 380 -0.03 -19.16 11.15
N ASP A 381 -0.25 -18.39 10.06
CA ASP A 381 -0.74 -17.00 10.14
C ASP A 381 -2.07 -16.96 10.91
N THR A 382 -3.00 -17.88 10.61
CA THR A 382 -4.26 -17.98 11.33
C THR A 382 -4.05 -18.17 12.83
N ARG A 383 -3.11 -19.04 13.24
CA ARG A 383 -2.80 -19.28 14.66
C ARG A 383 -2.15 -18.05 15.31
N LYS A 384 -1.25 -17.38 14.61
CA LYS A 384 -0.57 -16.17 15.06
C LYS A 384 -1.57 -15.04 15.27
N TYR A 385 -2.40 -14.74 14.26
CA TYR A 385 -3.30 -13.60 14.27
C TYR A 385 -4.51 -13.79 15.21
N LYS A 386 -4.94 -15.01 15.49
CA LYS A 386 -5.94 -15.30 16.53
C LYS A 386 -5.53 -14.90 17.95
N ARG A 387 -4.25 -14.69 18.22
CA ARG A 387 -3.75 -14.27 19.53
C ARG A 387 -3.94 -12.77 19.79
N PHE A 388 -4.16 -11.98 18.75
CA PHE A 388 -4.43 -10.55 18.89
C PHE A 388 -5.88 -10.32 19.32
N PRO A 389 -6.16 -9.23 20.08
CA PRO A 389 -7.52 -8.86 20.46
C PRO A 389 -8.43 -8.67 19.24
N GLU A 390 -9.71 -9.00 19.35
CA GLU A 390 -10.67 -8.97 18.24
C GLU A 390 -10.77 -7.59 17.58
N ASN A 391 -10.73 -6.53 18.36
CA ASN A 391 -10.83 -5.13 17.86
C ASN A 391 -9.47 -4.51 17.53
N SER A 392 -8.40 -5.30 17.47
CA SER A 392 -7.07 -4.74 17.14
C SER A 392 -6.90 -4.55 15.64
N ARG A 393 -6.18 -3.51 15.25
CA ARG A 393 -5.82 -3.20 13.85
C ARG A 393 -5.11 -4.37 13.15
N THR A 394 -4.34 -5.15 13.89
CA THR A 394 -3.65 -6.34 13.40
C THR A 394 -4.63 -7.48 13.11
N ARG A 395 -5.71 -7.62 13.91
CA ARG A 395 -6.71 -8.67 13.75
C ARG A 395 -7.52 -8.54 12.46
N VAL A 396 -7.70 -7.34 11.94
CA VAL A 396 -8.41 -7.08 10.68
C VAL A 396 -7.88 -7.93 9.51
N LEU A 397 -6.57 -8.20 9.47
CA LEU A 397 -5.99 -9.05 8.41
C LEU A 397 -6.40 -10.52 8.52
N LEU A 398 -6.69 -11.04 9.73
CA LEU A 398 -7.29 -12.35 9.87
C LEU A 398 -8.73 -12.34 9.34
N ASP A 399 -9.50 -11.31 9.68
CA ASP A 399 -10.89 -11.17 9.20
C ASP A 399 -10.92 -11.02 7.69
N PHE A 400 -10.04 -10.19 7.12
CA PHE A 400 -9.82 -10.09 5.66
C PHE A 400 -9.49 -11.43 5.02
N ALA A 401 -8.56 -12.20 5.63
CA ALA A 401 -8.17 -13.49 5.11
C ALA A 401 -9.28 -14.53 5.19
N THR A 402 -10.06 -14.56 6.28
CA THR A 402 -11.00 -15.65 6.57
C THR A 402 -12.46 -15.35 6.23
N THR A 403 -12.81 -14.09 5.94
CA THR A 403 -14.18 -13.71 5.58
C THR A 403 -14.73 -14.47 4.39
N LYS A 404 -16.04 -14.68 4.38
CA LYS A 404 -16.82 -15.19 3.24
C LYS A 404 -17.50 -14.06 2.47
N ASP A 405 -17.58 -12.90 3.09
CA ASP A 405 -18.17 -11.69 2.56
C ASP A 405 -17.16 -10.89 1.74
N CYS A 406 -17.46 -9.64 1.43
CA CYS A 406 -16.59 -8.80 0.64
C CYS A 406 -15.27 -8.47 1.37
N ARG A 407 -14.12 -8.89 0.80
CA ARG A 407 -12.80 -8.58 1.38
C ARG A 407 -12.48 -7.10 1.37
N ARG A 408 -12.90 -6.40 0.30
CA ARG A 408 -12.72 -4.95 0.20
C ARG A 408 -13.42 -4.24 1.34
N GLN A 409 -14.66 -4.63 1.65
CA GLN A 409 -15.44 -4.01 2.71
C GLN A 409 -14.76 -4.18 4.10
N VAL A 410 -14.17 -5.33 4.38
CA VAL A 410 -13.40 -5.53 5.64
C VAL A 410 -12.28 -4.48 5.78
N LEU A 411 -11.61 -4.12 4.68
CA LEU A 411 -10.56 -3.09 4.71
C LEU A 411 -11.15 -1.69 4.84
N LEU A 412 -12.24 -1.39 4.14
CA LEU A 412 -12.92 -0.10 4.22
C LEU A 412 -13.49 0.14 5.62
N ASP A 413 -14.14 -0.86 6.23
CA ASP A 413 -14.65 -0.80 7.60
C ASP A 413 -13.53 -0.50 8.61
N ALA A 414 -12.35 -1.11 8.43
CA ALA A 414 -11.19 -0.84 9.27
C ALA A 414 -10.67 0.59 9.16
N LEU A 415 -10.89 1.26 8.01
CA LEU A 415 -10.57 2.66 7.79
C LEU A 415 -11.72 3.61 8.17
N GLY A 416 -12.88 3.08 8.59
CA GLY A 416 -14.09 3.87 8.85
C GLY A 416 -14.66 4.53 7.59
N ALA A 417 -14.47 3.90 6.42
CA ALA A 417 -15.00 4.36 5.16
C ALA A 417 -16.40 3.77 4.89
N GLU A 418 -17.18 4.45 4.05
CA GLU A 418 -18.52 4.01 3.67
C GLU A 418 -18.51 2.71 2.85
N GLN A 419 -19.69 2.08 2.75
CA GLN A 419 -19.86 0.89 1.94
C GLN A 419 -19.77 1.23 0.45
N ALA A 420 -18.90 0.51 -0.26
CA ALA A 420 -18.72 0.69 -1.69
C ALA A 420 -19.00 -0.60 -2.47
N PRO A 421 -19.59 -0.53 -3.67
CA PRO A 421 -19.79 -1.69 -4.53
C PRO A 421 -18.46 -2.34 -4.91
N CYS A 422 -18.28 -3.61 -4.54
CA CYS A 422 -17.04 -4.30 -4.84
C CYS A 422 -17.00 -4.82 -6.29
N LYS A 423 -16.06 -4.31 -7.08
CA LYS A 423 -15.83 -4.73 -8.47
C LYS A 423 -14.74 -5.79 -8.63
N GLY A 424 -14.03 -6.17 -7.53
CA GLY A 424 -12.81 -6.95 -7.76
C GLY A 424 -12.21 -7.72 -6.58
N CYS A 425 -12.95 -8.28 -5.62
CA CYS A 425 -12.35 -9.27 -4.72
C CYS A 425 -12.73 -10.70 -5.11
N ASP A 426 -11.90 -11.68 -4.73
CA ASP A 426 -12.12 -13.09 -5.06
C ASP A 426 -13.46 -13.64 -4.53
N ASN A 427 -13.94 -13.19 -3.37
CA ASN A 427 -15.22 -13.56 -2.81
C ASN A 427 -16.38 -13.04 -3.68
N CYS A 428 -16.42 -11.76 -4.00
CA CYS A 428 -17.47 -11.15 -4.82
C CYS A 428 -17.45 -11.69 -6.26
N LEU A 429 -16.27 -12.01 -6.80
CA LEU A 429 -16.13 -12.64 -8.12
C LEU A 429 -16.45 -14.14 -8.10
N GLY A 430 -16.77 -14.74 -6.94
CA GLY A 430 -17.00 -16.16 -6.79
C GLY A 430 -15.79 -17.03 -7.14
N ARG A 431 -14.58 -16.48 -7.01
CA ARG A 431 -13.30 -17.14 -7.32
C ARG A 431 -12.58 -17.63 -6.07
N GLN A 432 -13.15 -17.41 -4.90
CA GLN A 432 -12.57 -17.82 -3.63
C GLN A 432 -12.30 -19.31 -3.57
N VAL A 433 -11.13 -19.66 -3.05
CA VAL A 433 -10.76 -21.02 -2.66
C VAL A 433 -10.35 -20.94 -1.20
N GLN A 434 -11.19 -21.42 -0.28
CA GLN A 434 -10.94 -21.40 1.16
C GLN A 434 -10.23 -22.68 1.67
N GLU A 435 -9.36 -23.24 0.86
CA GLU A 435 -8.57 -24.41 1.22
C GLU A 435 -7.16 -24.23 0.67
N GLU A 436 -6.17 -24.66 1.41
CA GLU A 436 -4.78 -24.61 1.00
C GLU A 436 -4.57 -25.42 -0.29
N TYR A 437 -3.75 -24.86 -1.17
CA TYR A 437 -3.48 -25.43 -2.48
C TYR A 437 -2.99 -26.88 -2.41
N GLU A 438 -2.12 -27.16 -1.44
CA GLU A 438 -1.55 -28.47 -1.19
C GLU A 438 -2.63 -29.48 -0.73
N ASN A 439 -3.54 -29.04 0.13
CA ASN A 439 -4.66 -29.89 0.59
C ASN A 439 -5.55 -30.30 -0.56
N ILE A 440 -5.85 -29.38 -1.48
CA ILE A 440 -6.65 -29.69 -2.68
C ILE A 440 -5.97 -30.80 -3.51
N LYS A 441 -4.65 -30.76 -3.65
CA LYS A 441 -3.89 -31.80 -4.36
C LYS A 441 -3.94 -33.14 -3.65
N ILE A 442 -3.68 -33.15 -2.33
CA ILE A 442 -3.74 -34.35 -1.49
C ILE A 442 -5.14 -34.98 -1.58
N PHE A 443 -6.19 -34.18 -1.42
CA PHE A 443 -7.56 -34.69 -1.50
C PHE A 443 -7.94 -35.23 -2.88
N ARG A 444 -7.50 -34.56 -3.96
CA ARG A 444 -7.71 -35.06 -5.33
C ARG A 444 -7.01 -36.39 -5.54
N PHE A 445 -5.79 -36.54 -5.01
CA PHE A 445 -5.03 -37.78 -5.11
C PHE A 445 -5.70 -38.91 -4.31
N LEU A 446 -6.03 -38.66 -3.04
CA LEU A 446 -6.71 -39.64 -2.18
C LEU A 446 -8.08 -40.03 -2.68
N LYS A 447 -8.78 -39.13 -3.39
CA LYS A 447 -10.05 -39.46 -4.03
C LYS A 447 -9.88 -40.47 -5.17
N LYS A 448 -8.78 -40.34 -5.94
CA LYS A 448 -8.48 -41.25 -7.06
C LYS A 448 -7.92 -42.60 -6.57
N TYR A 449 -7.10 -42.55 -5.52
CA TYR A 449 -6.34 -43.72 -5.01
C TYR A 449 -6.67 -43.97 -3.52
N LYS A 450 -7.96 -44.14 -3.24
CA LYS A 450 -8.46 -44.35 -1.88
C LYS A 450 -7.88 -45.63 -1.29
N ASN A 451 -7.39 -45.57 -0.04
CA ASN A 451 -6.86 -46.68 0.74
C ASN A 451 -5.61 -47.38 0.17
N MET A 452 -4.92 -46.77 -0.81
CA MET A 452 -3.82 -47.42 -1.52
C MET A 452 -2.43 -47.12 -0.96
N TYR A 453 -2.25 -46.01 -0.23
CA TYR A 453 -0.92 -45.54 0.16
C TYR A 453 -0.86 -45.21 1.65
N LYS A 454 0.27 -45.57 2.27
CA LYS A 454 0.66 -45.04 3.60
C LYS A 454 1.07 -43.56 3.46
N ARG A 455 1.24 -42.88 4.60
CA ARG A 455 1.58 -41.45 4.61
C ARG A 455 2.85 -41.12 3.83
N ASN A 456 3.94 -41.84 4.12
CA ASN A 456 5.23 -41.64 3.44
C ASN A 456 5.16 -41.97 1.92
N GLU A 457 4.50 -43.06 1.57
CA GLU A 457 4.31 -43.44 0.16
C GLU A 457 3.48 -42.42 -0.62
N LEU A 458 2.42 -41.89 0.03
CA LEU A 458 1.61 -40.81 -0.54
C LEU A 458 2.43 -39.54 -0.77
N ALA A 459 3.24 -39.15 0.23
CA ALA A 459 4.10 -37.99 0.18
C ALA A 459 5.12 -38.09 -0.96
N GLU A 460 5.79 -39.24 -1.10
CA GLU A 460 6.71 -39.50 -2.20
C GLU A 460 6.02 -39.46 -3.59
N LYS A 461 4.82 -40.04 -3.70
CA LYS A 461 4.08 -40.05 -4.97
C LYS A 461 3.63 -38.66 -5.39
N LEU A 462 3.25 -37.82 -4.44
CA LEU A 462 2.89 -36.43 -4.67
C LEU A 462 4.12 -35.61 -5.07
N SER A 463 5.23 -35.76 -4.34
CA SER A 463 6.49 -35.09 -4.62
C SER A 463 7.03 -35.44 -6.01
N LYS A 464 7.09 -36.73 -6.38
CA LYS A 464 7.55 -37.19 -7.71
C LYS A 464 6.72 -36.60 -8.87
N ARG A 465 5.45 -36.27 -8.65
CA ARG A 465 4.61 -35.61 -9.68
C ARG A 465 4.93 -34.14 -9.88
N GLU A 466 5.51 -33.51 -8.86
CA GLU A 466 5.90 -32.10 -8.88
C GLU A 466 7.39 -31.89 -9.07
N ALA A 467 8.20 -32.93 -8.92
CA ALA A 467 9.66 -32.86 -9.04
C ALA A 467 10.19 -32.18 -10.31
N PRO A 468 9.48 -32.19 -11.46
CA PRO A 468 9.90 -31.41 -12.63
C PRO A 468 9.74 -29.90 -12.44
N LEU A 469 8.95 -29.46 -11.46
CA LEU A 469 8.66 -28.03 -11.23
C LEU A 469 9.58 -27.48 -10.14
N PRO A 470 10.24 -26.33 -10.35
CA PRO A 470 11.13 -25.73 -9.37
C PRO A 470 10.46 -25.43 -8.03
N TYR A 471 9.16 -25.19 -8.05
CA TYR A 471 8.33 -24.94 -6.87
C TYR A 471 7.56 -26.17 -6.36
N GLY A 472 7.93 -27.37 -6.83
CA GLY A 472 7.36 -28.62 -6.35
C GLY A 472 7.75 -28.87 -4.90
N LEU A 473 6.81 -29.43 -4.12
CA LEU A 473 7.05 -29.79 -2.72
C LEU A 473 7.88 -31.09 -2.64
N LEU A 474 8.77 -31.12 -1.64
CA LEU A 474 9.53 -32.32 -1.29
C LEU A 474 8.65 -33.32 -0.54
N ALA A 475 9.11 -34.57 -0.47
CA ALA A 475 8.34 -35.63 0.19
C ALA A 475 8.15 -35.37 1.70
N ASN A 476 9.14 -34.84 2.39
CA ASN A 476 9.05 -34.46 3.80
C ASN A 476 8.03 -33.32 4.02
N GLU A 477 7.98 -32.30 3.14
CA GLU A 477 7.01 -31.23 3.21
C GLU A 477 5.57 -31.77 3.05
N TYR A 478 5.35 -32.64 2.10
CA TYR A 478 4.06 -33.33 1.96
C TYR A 478 3.71 -34.18 3.15
N GLU A 479 4.68 -34.89 3.73
CA GLU A 479 4.47 -35.73 4.91
C GLU A 479 3.99 -34.90 6.11
N ASP A 480 4.57 -33.71 6.33
CA ASP A 480 4.18 -32.84 7.43
C ASP A 480 2.78 -32.24 7.22
N ILE A 481 2.44 -31.87 6.00
CA ILE A 481 1.07 -31.43 5.65
C ILE A 481 0.07 -32.57 5.90
N ILE A 482 0.38 -33.80 5.49
CA ILE A 482 -0.49 -34.94 5.70
C ILE A 482 -0.65 -35.24 7.21
N LYS A 483 0.42 -35.17 8.02
CA LYS A 483 0.34 -35.28 9.48
C LYS A 483 -0.60 -34.22 10.07
N HIS A 484 -0.47 -32.97 9.61
CA HIS A 484 -1.35 -31.88 10.05
C HIS A 484 -2.82 -32.15 9.69
N LEU A 485 -3.10 -32.61 8.47
CA LEU A 485 -4.46 -33.01 8.06
C LEU A 485 -5.01 -34.19 8.86
N GLN A 486 -4.16 -35.13 9.26
CA GLN A 486 -4.55 -36.22 10.16
C GLN A 486 -4.89 -35.69 11.55
N TYR A 487 -4.07 -34.78 12.10
CA TYR A 487 -4.35 -34.13 13.38
C TYR A 487 -5.68 -33.34 13.36
N GLN A 488 -6.01 -32.70 12.24
CA GLN A 488 -7.29 -32.01 12.04
C GLN A 488 -8.47 -32.95 11.76
N ASN A 489 -8.27 -34.27 11.77
CA ASN A 489 -9.28 -35.27 11.39
C ASN A 489 -9.83 -35.12 9.95
N LYS A 490 -9.15 -34.36 9.07
CA LYS A 490 -9.52 -34.25 7.64
C LYS A 490 -9.11 -35.47 6.82
N ILE A 491 -8.09 -36.18 7.27
CA ILE A 491 -7.62 -37.48 6.71
C ILE A 491 -7.53 -38.49 7.85
N ARG A 492 -7.91 -39.72 7.59
CA ARG A 492 -7.84 -40.81 8.57
C ARG A 492 -7.17 -42.05 8.01
N ASN A 493 -6.58 -42.85 8.87
CA ASN A 493 -6.15 -44.22 8.52
C ASN A 493 -7.38 -45.11 8.38
N THR A 494 -7.39 -45.99 7.38
CA THR A 494 -8.47 -46.95 7.18
C THR A 494 -8.23 -48.24 8.00
N LYS A 495 -9.27 -48.76 8.62
CA LYS A 495 -9.20 -50.03 9.36
C LYS A 495 -9.00 -51.18 8.37
N GLY A 496 -7.98 -52.01 8.57
CA GLY A 496 -7.74 -53.24 7.81
C GLY A 496 -6.88 -53.10 6.54
N PHE A 497 -6.60 -51.90 6.05
CA PHE A 497 -5.65 -51.63 4.98
C PHE A 497 -4.79 -50.42 5.30
N TYR A 498 -3.51 -50.45 4.93
CA TYR A 498 -2.50 -49.46 5.29
C TYR A 498 -2.64 -48.13 4.50
N GLY A 499 -3.86 -47.69 4.22
CA GLY A 499 -4.07 -46.51 3.39
C GLY A 499 -4.74 -45.33 4.10
N LEU A 500 -4.64 -44.16 3.51
CA LEU A 500 -5.28 -42.93 3.95
C LEU A 500 -6.60 -42.69 3.19
N ALA A 501 -7.60 -42.16 3.88
CA ALA A 501 -8.87 -41.75 3.29
C ALA A 501 -9.28 -40.35 3.78
N ILE A 502 -9.99 -39.62 2.93
CA ILE A 502 -10.57 -38.31 3.27
C ILE A 502 -11.82 -38.54 4.12
N ASP A 503 -12.01 -37.75 5.17
CA ASP A 503 -13.22 -37.80 5.99
C ASP A 503 -14.45 -37.24 5.23
N LEU A 504 -15.62 -37.82 5.49
CA LEU A 504 -16.86 -37.65 4.70
C LEU A 504 -17.39 -36.21 4.54
N PRO A 505 -17.23 -35.26 5.47
CA PRO A 505 -17.73 -33.90 5.26
C PRO A 505 -17.11 -33.19 4.06
N LEU A 506 -15.87 -33.51 3.70
CA LEU A 506 -15.13 -32.91 2.60
C LEU A 506 -15.48 -33.45 1.21
N THR A 507 -16.04 -34.66 1.12
CA THR A 507 -16.50 -35.22 -0.17
C THR A 507 -17.67 -34.42 -0.77
N ARG A 508 -18.48 -33.74 0.04
CA ARG A 508 -19.53 -32.82 -0.43
C ARG A 508 -18.96 -31.51 -1.01
N TYR A 509 -17.84 -31.04 -0.49
CA TYR A 509 -17.19 -29.81 -0.92
C TYR A 509 -16.54 -29.97 -2.32
N ILE A 510 -15.85 -31.07 -2.54
CA ILE A 510 -15.24 -31.37 -3.85
C ILE A 510 -16.31 -31.57 -4.95
N LYS A 511 -17.50 -32.08 -4.61
CA LYS A 511 -18.63 -32.13 -5.54
C LYS A 511 -19.12 -30.73 -5.94
N LYS A 512 -19.21 -29.78 -5.01
CA LYS A 512 -19.58 -28.38 -5.31
C LYS A 512 -18.56 -27.69 -6.24
N CYS A 513 -17.27 -27.93 -6.04
CA CYS A 513 -16.22 -27.39 -6.92
C CYS A 513 -16.28 -28.00 -8.34
N LYS A 514 -16.61 -29.29 -8.48
CA LYS A 514 -16.78 -29.92 -9.82
C LYS A 514 -17.97 -29.38 -10.60
N ILE A 515 -19.07 -29.08 -9.93
CA ILE A 515 -20.27 -28.53 -10.57
C ILE A 515 -20.00 -27.14 -11.15
N LYS A 516 -19.19 -26.32 -10.48
CA LYS A 516 -18.79 -25.01 -11.00
C LYS A 516 -17.82 -25.09 -12.21
N ILE A 517 -16.94 -26.08 -12.24
CA ILE A 517 -15.98 -26.27 -13.35
C ILE A 517 -16.68 -26.84 -14.61
N ASN A 518 -17.60 -27.75 -14.44
CA ASN A 518 -18.35 -28.31 -15.58
C ASN A 518 -19.37 -27.34 -16.20
N LYS A 519 -19.98 -26.44 -15.41
CA LYS A 519 -20.86 -25.41 -15.98
C LYS A 519 -20.12 -24.39 -16.85
N ARG A 520 -18.81 -24.21 -16.67
CA ARG A 520 -17.98 -23.33 -17.52
C ARG A 520 -17.55 -23.99 -18.85
N ARG A 521 -17.41 -25.33 -18.91
CA ARG A 521 -17.08 -26.02 -20.16
C ARG A 521 -18.27 -26.05 -21.14
N ASN A 522 -19.51 -25.99 -20.67
CA ASN A 522 -20.70 -26.04 -21.53
C ASN A 522 -21.17 -24.66 -22.04
N HIS A 523 -20.54 -23.54 -21.60
CA HIS A 523 -20.86 -22.19 -22.12
C HIS A 523 -19.92 -21.70 -23.23
N SER A 524 -18.85 -22.46 -23.54
CA SER A 524 -17.90 -22.08 -24.59
C SER A 524 -18.11 -22.78 -25.94
N THR A 525 -19.19 -23.54 -26.11
CA THR A 525 -19.45 -24.32 -27.36
C THR A 525 -20.82 -24.05 -27.98
N ASN A 526 -21.37 -22.84 -27.84
CA ASN A 526 -22.55 -22.47 -28.66
C ASN A 526 -22.42 -21.00 -29.07
N SER A 527 -21.68 -20.73 -30.12
CA SER A 527 -21.93 -19.64 -31.04
C SER A 527 -22.40 -20.21 -32.36
N PRO A 528 -23.61 -19.91 -32.85
CA PRO A 528 -24.01 -20.32 -34.19
C PRO A 528 -23.33 -19.38 -35.20
N LEU A 529 -22.55 -19.98 -36.07
CA LEU A 529 -22.27 -19.46 -37.39
C LEU A 529 -23.55 -19.54 -38.21
N SER A 530 -24.09 -18.41 -38.64
CA SER A 530 -24.99 -18.38 -39.80
C SER A 530 -25.04 -16.99 -40.40
N SER A 531 -24.63 -16.96 -41.64
CA SER A 531 -24.99 -16.13 -42.80
C SER A 531 -25.02 -14.61 -42.59
#